data_d84fe87b9dcc9d0ddd962eb8d32c46f4
#
_entry.id   d84fe87b9dcc9d0ddd962eb8d32c46f4
#
_cell.length_a   1.000
_cell.length_b   1.000
_cell.length_c   1.000
_cell.angle_alpha   90.00
_cell.angle_beta   90.00
_cell.angle_gamma   90.00
#
_symmetry.space_group_name_H-M   'P 1'
#
loop_
_entity.id
_entity.type
_entity.pdbx_description
1 polymer ?
#
loop_
_entity_poly.entity_id
_entity_poly.type
_entity_poly.pdbx_seq_one_letter_code
_entity_poly.pdbx_strand_id
1 'polypeptide(L)'
;DRNTLVIYVVGDNGGSAEAGIEGSDRELAHYSAGPEPLAESLSHIDDLGSPLYDNHYSSAWAWATSTPFQWMKQIASHFGGTRNGVVISWPGHTDHPEIVRPQFGHVNDVAPTILAAAHIPFPDTVNGVKQIPFEGVSLIPTFTNPAAPSQHREQYFEVFGNRAIYKDGWVAAARRYEPWDVGKAASRIYDGDFAHDKWELYHVDADFSEAHDLAAKYPDKLKALQAEFDQEARRNDVYPMTPI
;
A
#
# COMPACT_ATOMS: atom_id res chain seq x y z
N ASP A 1 26.51 -3.63 17.11
CA ASP A 1 26.26 -5.00 17.55
C ASP A 1 26.03 -5.87 16.32
N ARG A 2 26.82 -6.98 16.14
CA ARG A 2 26.77 -7.78 14.92
C ARG A 2 25.61 -8.79 14.88
N ASN A 3 24.97 -9.03 16.01
CA ASN A 3 23.85 -9.97 16.12
C ASN A 3 22.52 -9.22 16.39
N THR A 4 22.31 -8.15 15.64
CA THR A 4 21.07 -7.37 15.72
C THR A 4 20.49 -7.18 14.32
N LEU A 5 19.29 -7.72 14.10
CA LEU A 5 18.49 -7.47 12.90
C LEU A 5 17.67 -6.20 13.12
N VAL A 6 17.85 -5.22 12.26
CA VAL A 6 17.04 -4.00 12.22
C VAL A 6 16.23 -4.00 10.91
N ILE A 7 14.93 -3.86 11.03
CA ILE A 7 14.02 -3.68 9.89
C ILE A 7 13.36 -2.31 10.07
N TYR A 8 13.60 -1.42 9.14
CA TYR A 8 13.02 -0.07 9.14
C TYR A 8 12.11 0.09 7.92
N VAL A 9 10.81 0.20 8.16
CA VAL A 9 9.80 0.48 7.14
C VAL A 9 9.59 2.00 7.14
N VAL A 10 9.83 2.62 5.98
CA VAL A 10 9.76 4.08 5.82
C VAL A 10 8.32 4.47 5.47
N GLY A 11 7.53 4.77 6.50
CA GLY A 11 6.09 5.00 6.38
C GLY A 11 5.28 3.69 6.39
N ASP A 12 3.97 3.83 6.48
CA ASP A 12 2.99 2.74 6.53
C ASP A 12 2.09 2.70 5.27
N ASN A 13 2.00 3.82 4.56
CA ASN A 13 1.26 4.01 3.32
C ASN A 13 1.83 5.21 2.54
N GLY A 14 1.26 5.52 1.40
CA GLY A 14 1.57 6.75 0.66
C GLY A 14 1.16 8.01 1.39
N GLY A 15 1.51 9.17 0.83
CA GLY A 15 1.16 10.48 1.37
C GLY A 15 -0.36 10.60 1.57
N SER A 16 -0.80 11.19 2.68
CA SER A 16 -2.23 11.32 2.99
C SER A 16 -2.86 12.52 2.28
N ALA A 17 -4.03 12.31 1.68
CA ALA A 17 -4.84 13.35 1.03
C ALA A 17 -6.12 13.65 1.82
N GLU A 18 -6.19 13.27 3.08
CA GLU A 18 -7.41 13.29 3.88
C GLU A 18 -7.90 14.70 4.20
N ALA A 19 -7.04 15.73 4.17
CA ALA A 19 -7.46 17.13 4.28
C ALA A 19 -7.90 17.77 2.95
N GLY A 20 -8.23 16.96 1.95
CA GLY A 20 -8.80 17.43 0.69
C GLY A 20 -7.82 18.12 -0.25
N ILE A 21 -8.36 18.87 -1.22
CA ILE A 21 -7.57 19.54 -2.26
C ILE A 21 -6.70 20.67 -1.69
N GLU A 22 -7.18 21.37 -0.68
CA GLU A 22 -6.54 22.57 -0.15
C GLU A 22 -5.62 22.31 1.04
N GLY A 23 -5.79 21.16 1.72
CA GLY A 23 -5.16 20.90 3.00
C GLY A 23 -5.95 21.54 4.15
N SER A 24 -5.43 21.43 5.38
CA SER A 24 -6.08 21.97 6.58
C SER A 24 -5.02 22.32 7.64
N ASP A 25 -5.26 23.35 8.43
CA ASP A 25 -4.51 23.62 9.66
C ASP A 25 -5.13 22.87 10.87
N ARG A 26 -6.37 22.35 10.72
CA ARG A 26 -7.12 21.60 11.75
C ARG A 26 -7.87 20.41 11.13
N GLU A 27 -7.18 19.31 10.91
CA GLU A 27 -7.70 18.13 10.24
C GLU A 27 -9.03 17.62 10.82
N LEU A 28 -9.15 17.53 12.14
CA LEU A 28 -10.38 17.08 12.79
C LEU A 28 -11.56 18.03 12.57
N ALA A 29 -11.31 19.33 12.54
CA ALA A 29 -12.34 20.32 12.22
C ALA A 29 -12.75 20.26 10.75
N HIS A 30 -11.78 20.02 9.85
CA HIS A 30 -12.02 19.86 8.43
C HIS A 30 -13.04 18.74 8.11
N TYR A 31 -12.94 17.60 8.75
CA TYR A 31 -13.91 16.49 8.59
C TYR A 31 -15.33 16.86 9.03
N SER A 32 -15.47 17.80 9.94
CA SER A 32 -16.78 18.18 10.50
C SER A 32 -17.41 19.41 9.84
N ALA A 33 -16.59 20.35 9.39
CA ALA A 33 -17.02 21.66 8.93
C ALA A 33 -16.61 22.02 7.50
N GLY A 34 -15.76 21.20 6.87
CA GLY A 34 -15.16 21.47 5.56
C GLY A 34 -13.92 22.37 5.66
N PRO A 35 -13.39 22.84 4.50
CA PRO A 35 -12.14 23.57 4.45
C PRO A 35 -12.23 24.94 5.15
N GLU A 36 -11.17 25.30 5.87
CA GLU A 36 -11.03 26.59 6.53
C GLU A 36 -10.79 27.71 5.50
N PRO A 37 -11.28 28.93 5.77
CA PRO A 37 -10.93 30.09 4.94
C PRO A 37 -9.41 30.33 4.93
N LEU A 38 -8.82 30.53 3.76
CA LEU A 38 -7.36 30.74 3.62
C LEU A 38 -6.82 31.84 4.54
N ALA A 39 -7.57 32.92 4.73
CA ALA A 39 -7.16 34.03 5.61
C ALA A 39 -7.05 33.58 7.08
N GLU A 40 -7.90 32.64 7.52
CA GLU A 40 -7.82 32.05 8.86
C GLU A 40 -6.56 31.20 8.98
N SER A 41 -6.35 30.25 8.06
CA SER A 41 -5.15 29.39 8.06
C SER A 41 -3.84 30.20 7.99
N LEU A 42 -3.80 31.27 7.21
CA LEU A 42 -2.64 32.16 7.15
C LEU A 42 -2.37 32.90 8.48
N SER A 43 -3.38 33.15 9.29
CA SER A 43 -3.20 33.78 10.60
C SER A 43 -2.46 32.89 11.61
N HIS A 44 -2.39 31.59 11.36
CA HIS A 44 -1.77 30.58 12.22
C HIS A 44 -0.47 30.01 11.62
N ILE A 45 0.06 30.61 10.56
CA ILE A 45 1.19 30.06 9.79
C ILE A 45 2.44 29.82 10.65
N ASP A 46 2.68 30.68 11.63
CA ASP A 46 3.83 30.57 12.53
C ASP A 46 3.64 29.49 13.63
N ASP A 47 2.41 29.02 13.82
CA ASP A 47 2.05 28.00 14.80
C ASP A 47 1.92 26.59 14.19
N LEU A 48 2.04 26.45 12.86
CA LEU A 48 1.97 25.15 12.19
C LEU A 48 3.07 24.20 12.70
N GLY A 49 2.66 22.95 13.00
CA GLY A 49 3.55 21.94 13.58
C GLY A 49 3.70 22.05 15.11
N SER A 50 3.06 23.02 15.76
CA SER A 50 2.96 23.12 17.22
C SER A 50 1.84 22.19 17.73
N PRO A 51 1.76 21.95 19.07
CA PRO A 51 0.66 21.18 19.66
C PRO A 51 -0.73 21.85 19.56
N LEU A 52 -0.82 23.09 19.04
CA LEU A 52 -2.07 23.83 18.90
C LEU A 52 -2.83 23.46 17.63
N TYR A 53 -2.15 22.90 16.61
CA TYR A 53 -2.70 22.61 15.30
C TYR A 53 -2.32 21.21 14.84
N ASP A 54 -3.31 20.48 14.35
CA ASP A 54 -3.18 19.17 13.70
C ASP A 54 -3.21 19.35 12.18
N ASN A 55 -2.23 20.11 11.67
CA ASN A 55 -2.16 20.48 10.26
C ASN A 55 -1.90 19.29 9.33
N HIS A 56 -2.52 19.33 8.18
CA HIS A 56 -2.40 18.32 7.14
C HIS A 56 -2.25 18.98 5.76
N TYR A 57 -1.30 18.50 4.96
CA TYR A 57 -1.06 19.05 3.64
C TYR A 57 -2.13 18.66 2.61
N SER A 58 -2.17 19.38 1.49
CA SER A 58 -3.13 19.15 0.42
C SER A 58 -2.90 17.83 -0.34
N SER A 59 -3.92 17.35 -1.04
CA SER A 59 -3.83 16.15 -1.90
C SER A 59 -2.76 16.28 -3.00
N ALA A 60 -2.49 17.49 -3.48
CA ALA A 60 -1.40 17.72 -4.43
C ALA A 60 -0.03 17.42 -3.83
N TRP A 61 0.19 17.79 -2.57
CA TRP A 61 1.42 17.42 -1.84
C TRP A 61 1.45 15.94 -1.50
N ALA A 62 0.30 15.31 -1.19
CA ALA A 62 0.22 13.86 -0.99
C ALA A 62 0.70 13.11 -2.22
N TRP A 63 0.27 13.53 -3.42
CA TRP A 63 0.76 12.95 -4.67
C TRP A 63 2.25 13.23 -4.90
N ALA A 64 2.68 14.48 -4.71
CA ALA A 64 4.07 14.87 -4.89
C ALA A 64 5.02 14.05 -4.02
N THR A 65 4.65 13.78 -2.76
CA THR A 65 5.45 12.96 -1.83
C THR A 65 5.38 11.46 -2.10
N SER A 66 4.41 10.99 -2.89
CA SER A 66 4.27 9.59 -3.31
C SER A 66 4.98 9.29 -4.64
N THR A 67 5.56 10.29 -5.31
CA THR A 67 6.29 10.10 -6.59
C THR A 67 7.48 9.13 -6.42
N PRO A 68 7.79 8.34 -7.46
CA PRO A 68 7.30 8.37 -8.84
C PRO A 68 5.99 7.62 -9.07
N PHE A 69 5.34 7.11 -8.03
CA PHE A 69 4.13 6.33 -8.15
C PHE A 69 2.90 7.21 -8.35
N GLN A 70 1.87 6.63 -8.97
CA GLN A 70 0.57 7.26 -9.10
C GLN A 70 -0.19 7.17 -7.77
N TRP A 71 -0.97 8.24 -7.50
CA TRP A 71 -1.90 8.31 -6.37
C TRP A 71 -1.20 8.38 -4.99
N MET A 72 -1.92 8.03 -3.91
CA MET A 72 -1.53 8.26 -2.54
C MET A 72 -2.31 7.36 -1.57
N LYS A 73 -2.20 7.57 -0.26
CA LYS A 73 -2.93 6.85 0.80
C LYS A 73 -4.41 6.64 0.44
N GLN A 74 -4.97 5.51 0.83
CA GLN A 74 -6.32 4.99 0.56
C GLN A 74 -6.55 4.52 -0.89
N ILE A 75 -5.69 4.83 -1.84
CA ILE A 75 -5.77 4.32 -3.20
C ILE A 75 -4.96 3.02 -3.29
N ALA A 76 -5.51 1.94 -2.68
CA ALA A 76 -4.82 0.64 -2.61
C ALA A 76 -4.63 -0.05 -3.97
N SER A 77 -5.24 0.48 -5.02
CA SER A 77 -5.08 -0.02 -6.38
C SER A 77 -3.71 0.29 -7.00
N HIS A 78 -2.98 1.30 -6.50
CA HIS A 78 -1.73 1.75 -7.08
C HIS A 78 -0.62 1.90 -6.04
N PHE A 79 0.62 1.84 -6.48
CA PHE A 79 1.78 1.86 -5.61
C PHE A 79 1.99 3.18 -4.85
N GLY A 80 1.44 4.30 -5.33
CA GLY A 80 1.43 5.55 -4.55
C GLY A 80 0.65 5.43 -3.23
N GLY A 81 -0.30 4.51 -3.14
CA GLY A 81 -1.02 4.22 -1.91
C GLY A 81 -0.36 3.16 -1.02
N THR A 82 0.38 2.22 -1.61
CA THR A 82 0.77 0.98 -0.92
C THR A 82 2.28 0.72 -0.85
N ARG A 83 3.09 1.33 -1.72
CA ARG A 83 4.52 1.02 -1.80
C ARG A 83 5.35 1.96 -0.94
N ASN A 84 6.09 1.37 0.01
CA ASN A 84 6.99 2.08 0.92
C ASN A 84 8.40 1.51 0.85
N GLY A 85 9.39 2.34 1.20
CA GLY A 85 10.76 1.92 1.31
C GLY A 85 10.99 1.04 2.54
N VAL A 86 11.80 -0.01 2.38
CA VAL A 86 12.21 -0.86 3.49
C VAL A 86 13.73 -0.95 3.51
N VAL A 87 14.32 -0.75 4.67
CA VAL A 87 15.76 -0.92 4.90
C VAL A 87 15.96 -2.02 5.93
N ILE A 88 16.77 -3.01 5.57
CA ILE A 88 17.11 -4.12 6.46
C ILE A 88 18.62 -4.11 6.71
N SER A 89 19.01 -4.12 7.97
CA SER A 89 20.41 -4.20 8.39
C SER A 89 20.61 -5.38 9.34
N TRP A 90 21.47 -6.31 8.94
CA TRP A 90 21.89 -7.43 9.78
C TRP A 90 23.36 -7.75 9.51
N PRO A 91 24.28 -7.06 10.21
CA PRO A 91 25.72 -7.18 9.94
C PRO A 91 26.23 -8.60 10.05
N GLY A 92 26.90 -9.08 8.99
CA GLY A 92 27.42 -10.44 8.89
C GLY A 92 26.41 -11.49 8.39
N HIS A 93 25.18 -11.07 8.10
CA HIS A 93 24.12 -11.92 7.55
C HIS A 93 23.50 -11.36 6.26
N THR A 94 23.95 -10.18 5.83
CA THR A 94 23.51 -9.56 4.58
C THR A 94 24.71 -9.37 3.68
N ASP A 95 24.71 -10.03 2.52
CA ASP A 95 25.73 -9.86 1.49
C ASP A 95 25.33 -8.71 0.56
N HIS A 96 26.33 -7.99 0.04
CA HIS A 96 26.10 -6.89 -0.90
C HIS A 96 25.05 -5.87 -0.41
N PRO A 97 25.25 -5.24 0.76
CA PRO A 97 24.27 -4.30 1.33
C PRO A 97 24.05 -3.05 0.47
N GLU A 98 24.99 -2.74 -0.45
CA GLU A 98 24.91 -1.65 -1.42
C GLU A 98 23.92 -1.91 -2.56
N ILE A 99 23.50 -3.18 -2.78
CA ILE A 99 22.61 -3.54 -3.87
C ILE A 99 21.15 -3.49 -3.41
N VAL A 100 20.33 -2.69 -4.11
CA VAL A 100 18.89 -2.68 -3.91
C VAL A 100 18.29 -4.05 -4.27
N ARG A 101 17.42 -4.55 -3.41
CA ARG A 101 16.67 -5.79 -3.63
C ARG A 101 15.40 -5.49 -4.42
N PRO A 102 15.27 -5.93 -5.68
CA PRO A 102 14.10 -5.64 -6.51
C PRO A 102 12.92 -6.57 -6.26
N GLN A 103 13.11 -7.63 -5.47
CA GLN A 103 12.07 -8.60 -5.18
C GLN A 103 10.86 -7.93 -4.56
N PHE A 104 9.67 -8.33 -5.01
CA PHE A 104 8.43 -7.93 -4.35
C PHE A 104 8.42 -8.47 -2.92
N GLY A 105 8.00 -7.64 -1.99
CA GLY A 105 7.76 -7.99 -0.60
C GLY A 105 6.55 -7.24 -0.07
N HIS A 106 5.94 -7.76 0.97
CA HIS A 106 4.78 -7.17 1.64
C HIS A 106 5.01 -7.11 3.15
N VAL A 107 4.29 -6.26 3.87
CA VAL A 107 4.46 -6.10 5.32
C VAL A 107 4.23 -7.41 6.09
N ASN A 108 3.37 -8.30 5.57
CA ASN A 108 3.15 -9.62 6.16
C ASN A 108 4.37 -10.57 6.09
N ASP A 109 5.40 -10.23 5.30
CA ASP A 109 6.67 -10.97 5.21
C ASP A 109 7.61 -10.70 6.41
N VAL A 110 7.36 -9.62 7.15
CA VAL A 110 8.23 -9.22 8.27
C VAL A 110 8.23 -10.26 9.38
N ALA A 111 7.06 -10.73 9.81
CA ALA A 111 6.96 -11.70 10.89
C ALA A 111 7.61 -13.06 10.54
N PRO A 112 7.35 -13.70 9.38
CA PRO A 112 8.05 -14.92 9.00
C PRO A 112 9.56 -14.72 8.80
N THR A 113 10.00 -13.52 8.37
CA THR A 113 11.43 -13.20 8.28
C THR A 113 12.09 -13.16 9.65
N ILE A 114 11.45 -12.51 10.64
CA ILE A 114 11.96 -12.46 12.03
C ILE A 114 12.06 -13.87 12.64
N LEU A 115 11.02 -14.69 12.47
CA LEU A 115 11.03 -16.06 12.99
C LEU A 115 12.12 -16.90 12.33
N ALA A 116 12.30 -16.77 11.02
CA ALA A 116 13.37 -17.47 10.29
C ALA A 116 14.76 -17.02 10.75
N ALA A 117 14.96 -15.70 10.94
CA ALA A 117 16.21 -15.15 11.46
C ALA A 117 16.53 -15.63 12.89
N ALA A 118 15.51 -15.79 13.72
CA ALA A 118 15.62 -16.28 15.09
C ALA A 118 15.67 -17.83 15.19
N HIS A 119 15.52 -18.55 14.09
CA HIS A 119 15.35 -20.02 14.04
C HIS A 119 14.19 -20.54 14.90
N ILE A 120 13.12 -19.76 14.98
CA ILE A 120 11.89 -20.11 15.73
C ILE A 120 10.86 -20.63 14.73
N PRO A 121 10.37 -21.86 14.84
CA PRO A 121 9.29 -22.36 14.01
C PRO A 121 7.98 -21.62 14.32
N PHE A 122 7.15 -21.42 13.30
CA PHE A 122 5.79 -20.90 13.53
C PHE A 122 4.98 -21.94 14.33
N PRO A 123 4.34 -21.55 15.44
CA PRO A 123 3.58 -22.49 16.24
C PRO A 123 2.21 -22.79 15.60
N ASP A 124 1.86 -24.06 15.43
CA ASP A 124 0.53 -24.46 14.97
C ASP A 124 -0.58 -24.10 15.97
N THR A 125 -0.21 -24.01 17.25
CA THR A 125 -1.16 -23.77 18.35
C THR A 125 -0.51 -22.90 19.43
N VAL A 126 -1.23 -21.87 19.89
CA VAL A 126 -0.83 -21.02 21.02
C VAL A 126 -1.94 -21.05 22.06
N ASN A 127 -1.59 -21.41 23.33
CA ASN A 127 -2.55 -21.51 24.42
C ASN A 127 -3.82 -22.34 24.10
N GLY A 128 -3.65 -23.43 23.33
CA GLY A 128 -4.77 -24.30 22.91
C GLY A 128 -5.56 -23.79 21.70
N VAL A 129 -5.24 -22.61 21.16
CA VAL A 129 -5.89 -22.05 19.98
C VAL A 129 -5.06 -22.32 18.75
N LYS A 130 -5.66 -22.98 17.74
CA LYS A 130 -5.03 -23.20 16.44
C LYS A 130 -4.74 -21.86 15.76
N GLN A 131 -3.53 -21.69 15.25
CA GLN A 131 -3.12 -20.46 14.58
C GLN A 131 -3.49 -20.51 13.10
N ILE A 132 -3.83 -19.34 12.55
CA ILE A 132 -3.95 -19.14 11.09
C ILE A 132 -2.53 -19.07 10.52
N PRO A 133 -2.20 -19.84 9.47
CA PRO A 133 -0.89 -19.76 8.82
C PRO A 133 -0.55 -18.35 8.34
N PHE A 134 0.73 -18.00 8.30
CA PHE A 134 1.16 -16.76 7.65
C PHE A 134 0.82 -16.79 6.16
N GLU A 135 0.33 -15.67 5.65
CA GLU A 135 0.22 -15.40 4.22
C GLU A 135 1.57 -14.90 3.65
N GLY A 136 2.39 -14.27 4.50
CA GLY A 136 3.71 -13.79 4.15
C GLY A 136 4.77 -14.88 4.09
N VAL A 137 5.89 -14.56 3.47
CA VAL A 137 7.05 -15.44 3.27
C VAL A 137 8.31 -14.81 3.84
N SER A 138 9.33 -15.63 4.18
CA SER A 138 10.59 -15.10 4.68
C SER A 138 11.41 -14.45 3.56
N LEU A 139 11.94 -13.25 3.81
CA LEU A 139 12.86 -12.52 2.94
C LEU A 139 14.32 -12.93 3.10
N ILE A 140 14.66 -13.85 4.03
CA ILE A 140 16.03 -14.31 4.30
C ILE A 140 16.79 -14.72 3.04
N PRO A 141 16.21 -15.43 2.05
CA PRO A 141 16.95 -15.79 0.83
C PRO A 141 17.51 -14.59 0.06
N THR A 142 16.89 -13.41 0.18
CA THR A 142 17.37 -12.19 -0.49
C THR A 142 18.54 -11.54 0.25
N PHE A 143 18.78 -11.87 1.52
CA PHE A 143 19.83 -11.25 2.33
C PHE A 143 21.21 -11.65 1.84
N THR A 144 21.39 -12.93 1.48
CA THR A 144 22.66 -13.48 1.00
C THR A 144 22.76 -13.54 -0.52
N ASN A 145 21.65 -13.46 -1.23
CA ASN A 145 21.62 -13.47 -2.70
C ASN A 145 20.73 -12.36 -3.25
N PRO A 146 21.30 -11.23 -3.71
CA PRO A 146 20.52 -10.15 -4.34
C PRO A 146 19.71 -10.58 -5.56
N ALA A 147 20.10 -11.64 -6.24
CA ALA A 147 19.43 -12.19 -7.41
C ALA A 147 18.49 -13.37 -7.08
N ALA A 148 18.22 -13.63 -5.79
CA ALA A 148 17.25 -14.66 -5.41
C ALA A 148 15.89 -14.37 -6.05
N PRO A 149 15.14 -15.37 -6.52
CA PRO A 149 13.78 -15.14 -7.01
C PRO A 149 12.89 -14.64 -5.89
N SER A 150 11.92 -13.79 -6.25
CA SER A 150 10.90 -13.36 -5.29
C SER A 150 10.17 -14.57 -4.72
N GLN A 151 10.07 -14.64 -3.40
CA GLN A 151 9.31 -15.66 -2.70
C GLN A 151 7.84 -15.25 -2.58
N HIS A 152 7.57 -13.95 -2.49
CA HIS A 152 6.22 -13.39 -2.47
C HIS A 152 5.77 -13.13 -3.90
N ARG A 153 4.94 -14.03 -4.43
CA ARG A 153 4.59 -14.04 -5.85
C ARG A 153 3.24 -13.43 -6.16
N GLU A 154 2.37 -13.34 -5.16
CA GLU A 154 1.01 -12.88 -5.32
C GLU A 154 0.56 -12.12 -4.08
N GLN A 155 -0.09 -10.97 -4.27
CA GLN A 155 -0.69 -10.18 -3.20
C GLN A 155 -1.89 -9.41 -3.72
N TYR A 156 -3.04 -9.53 -3.06
CA TYR A 156 -4.18 -8.67 -3.33
C TYR A 156 -4.19 -7.45 -2.39
N PHE A 157 -4.80 -6.38 -2.85
CA PHE A 157 -5.01 -5.14 -2.12
C PHE A 157 -6.46 -4.68 -2.28
N GLU A 158 -7.06 -4.17 -1.20
CA GLU A 158 -8.37 -3.54 -1.26
C GLU A 158 -8.54 -2.55 -0.11
N VAL A 159 -8.96 -1.31 -0.41
CA VAL A 159 -9.42 -0.30 0.53
C VAL A 159 -10.47 0.56 -0.17
N PHE A 160 -11.70 0.62 0.39
CA PHE A 160 -12.81 1.43 -0.14
C PHE A 160 -13.14 1.15 -1.64
N GLY A 161 -12.99 -0.08 -2.08
CA GLY A 161 -13.19 -0.46 -3.48
C GLY A 161 -12.02 -0.16 -4.41
N ASN A 162 -10.98 0.58 -3.96
CA ASN A 162 -9.71 0.66 -4.66
C ASN A 162 -8.99 -0.68 -4.50
N ARG A 163 -8.82 -1.43 -5.57
CA ARG A 163 -8.38 -2.80 -5.51
C ARG A 163 -7.35 -3.16 -6.55
N ALA A 164 -6.44 -4.04 -6.19
CA ALA A 164 -5.43 -4.57 -7.09
C ALA A 164 -5.04 -5.99 -6.74
N ILE A 165 -4.46 -6.68 -7.72
CA ILE A 165 -3.73 -7.93 -7.54
C ILE A 165 -2.36 -7.81 -8.17
N TYR A 166 -1.31 -8.05 -7.40
CA TYR A 166 0.04 -8.28 -7.90
C TYR A 166 0.23 -9.77 -8.13
N LYS A 167 0.84 -10.14 -9.24
CA LYS A 167 1.31 -11.51 -9.49
C LYS A 167 2.50 -11.53 -10.44
N ASP A 168 3.64 -12.03 -9.96
CA ASP A 168 4.85 -12.27 -10.77
C ASP A 168 5.23 -11.05 -11.65
N GLY A 169 5.35 -9.87 -11.05
CA GLY A 169 5.74 -8.64 -11.74
C GLY A 169 4.61 -7.93 -12.50
N TRP A 170 3.38 -8.42 -12.43
CA TRP A 170 2.22 -7.78 -13.03
C TRP A 170 1.23 -7.29 -11.97
N VAL A 171 0.61 -6.15 -12.22
CA VAL A 171 -0.47 -5.60 -11.39
C VAL A 171 -1.68 -5.32 -12.25
N ALA A 172 -2.83 -5.89 -11.86
CA ALA A 172 -4.12 -5.43 -12.33
C ALA A 172 -4.75 -4.54 -11.26
N ALA A 173 -5.17 -3.33 -11.63
CA ALA A 173 -5.59 -2.28 -10.72
C ALA A 173 -6.94 -1.69 -11.11
N ALA A 174 -7.83 -1.46 -10.17
CA ALA A 174 -9.08 -0.74 -10.36
C ALA A 174 -9.23 0.34 -9.30
N ARG A 175 -9.08 1.60 -9.72
CA ARG A 175 -9.32 2.75 -8.87
C ARG A 175 -10.81 3.11 -8.88
N ARG A 176 -11.36 3.40 -7.72
CA ARG A 176 -12.76 3.76 -7.54
C ARG A 176 -12.95 5.03 -6.73
N TYR A 177 -12.28 5.12 -5.60
CA TYR A 177 -12.43 6.17 -4.61
C TYR A 177 -11.38 7.27 -4.74
N GLU A 178 -11.76 8.50 -4.47
CA GLU A 178 -10.90 9.68 -4.44
C GLU A 178 -11.01 10.36 -3.08
N PRO A 179 -10.04 10.19 -2.17
CA PRO A 179 -10.17 10.64 -0.77
C PRO A 179 -10.27 12.16 -0.61
N TRP A 180 -9.87 12.93 -1.62
CA TRP A 180 -9.97 14.40 -1.61
C TRP A 180 -11.33 14.93 -2.06
N ASP A 181 -12.22 14.11 -2.58
CA ASP A 181 -13.55 14.51 -3.05
C ASP A 181 -14.63 13.89 -2.15
N VAL A 182 -14.71 14.41 -0.93
CA VAL A 182 -15.59 13.88 0.12
C VAL A 182 -17.06 13.79 -0.32
N GLY A 183 -17.53 14.74 -1.15
CA GLY A 183 -18.91 14.77 -1.63
C GLY A 183 -19.24 13.68 -2.65
N LYS A 184 -18.36 13.48 -3.65
CA LYS A 184 -18.52 12.44 -4.67
C LYS A 184 -18.01 11.07 -4.23
N ALA A 185 -17.05 11.07 -3.32
CA ALA A 185 -16.50 9.86 -2.74
C ALA A 185 -17.59 9.02 -2.08
N ALA A 186 -18.40 9.61 -1.22
CA ALA A 186 -19.49 8.93 -0.56
C ALA A 186 -20.45 8.25 -1.56
N SER A 187 -20.84 8.94 -2.65
CA SER A 187 -21.75 8.36 -3.64
C SER A 187 -21.16 7.17 -4.39
N ARG A 188 -19.85 7.17 -4.69
CA ARG A 188 -19.15 6.07 -5.40
C ARG A 188 -18.82 4.87 -4.51
N ILE A 189 -18.45 5.10 -3.27
CA ILE A 189 -18.26 4.03 -2.29
C ILE A 189 -19.57 3.28 -2.09
N TYR A 190 -20.69 4.00 -2.07
CA TYR A 190 -22.00 3.47 -1.70
C TYR A 190 -22.87 2.98 -2.87
N ASP A 191 -22.49 3.17 -4.14
CA ASP A 191 -23.30 2.71 -5.28
C ASP A 191 -23.26 1.18 -5.51
N GLY A 192 -22.26 0.49 -4.94
CA GLY A 192 -22.13 -0.98 -5.03
C GLY A 192 -21.85 -1.53 -6.43
N ASP A 193 -21.75 -0.68 -7.45
CA ASP A 193 -21.56 -1.08 -8.84
C ASP A 193 -20.09 -1.24 -9.20
N PHE A 194 -19.48 -2.32 -8.73
CA PHE A 194 -18.09 -2.66 -9.00
C PHE A 194 -17.86 -3.29 -10.39
N ALA A 195 -18.92 -3.68 -11.09
CA ALA A 195 -18.82 -4.39 -12.36
C ALA A 195 -18.34 -3.48 -13.51
N HIS A 196 -18.60 -2.19 -13.40
CA HIS A 196 -18.26 -1.19 -14.42
C HIS A 196 -16.97 -0.42 -14.11
N ASP A 197 -16.24 -0.78 -13.06
CA ASP A 197 -14.96 -0.14 -12.76
C ASP A 197 -13.95 -0.41 -13.87
N LYS A 198 -13.23 0.63 -14.27
CA LYS A 198 -12.13 0.49 -15.23
C LYS A 198 -10.96 -0.20 -14.55
N TRP A 199 -10.53 -1.31 -15.14
CA TRP A 199 -9.30 -1.97 -14.77
C TRP A 199 -8.14 -1.55 -15.67
N GLU A 200 -6.98 -1.39 -15.08
CA GLU A 200 -5.70 -1.08 -15.70
C GLU A 200 -4.73 -2.23 -15.47
N LEU A 201 -3.70 -2.36 -16.30
CA LEU A 201 -2.72 -3.44 -16.21
C LEU A 201 -1.31 -2.87 -16.33
N TYR A 202 -0.43 -3.25 -15.41
CA TYR A 202 0.96 -2.78 -15.39
C TYR A 202 1.94 -3.95 -15.29
N HIS A 203 3.11 -3.83 -15.94
CA HIS A 203 4.23 -4.74 -15.78
C HIS A 203 5.30 -4.04 -14.95
N VAL A 204 5.20 -4.15 -13.63
CA VAL A 204 5.94 -3.31 -12.68
C VAL A 204 7.44 -3.61 -12.59
N ASP A 205 7.89 -4.77 -13.07
CA ASP A 205 9.32 -5.07 -13.21
C ASP A 205 9.96 -4.24 -14.34
N ALA A 206 9.19 -3.84 -15.35
CA ALA A 206 9.63 -3.02 -16.47
C ALA A 206 9.16 -1.56 -16.39
N ASP A 207 8.07 -1.32 -15.69
CA ASP A 207 7.42 -0.02 -15.48
C ASP A 207 7.19 0.22 -13.99
N PHE A 208 8.28 0.55 -13.29
CA PHE A 208 8.33 0.73 -11.84
C PHE A 208 7.28 1.71 -11.30
N SER A 209 6.89 2.71 -12.07
CA SER A 209 6.00 3.80 -11.66
C SER A 209 4.55 3.62 -12.09
N GLU A 210 4.20 2.49 -12.74
CA GLU A 210 2.84 2.25 -13.25
C GLU A 210 2.42 3.35 -14.26
N ALA A 211 3.35 3.79 -15.15
CA ALA A 211 3.11 4.90 -16.07
C ALA A 211 2.37 4.49 -17.35
N HIS A 212 2.39 3.21 -17.72
CA HIS A 212 1.88 2.72 -18.99
C HIS A 212 0.83 1.63 -18.81
N ASP A 213 -0.45 1.98 -18.96
CA ASP A 213 -1.54 1.00 -18.92
C ASP A 213 -1.48 0.06 -20.13
N LEU A 214 -1.30 -1.22 -19.87
CA LEU A 214 -1.18 -2.30 -20.83
C LEU A 214 -2.48 -3.10 -21.01
N ALA A 215 -3.59 -2.72 -20.40
CA ALA A 215 -4.86 -3.45 -20.42
C ALA A 215 -5.34 -3.77 -21.85
N ALA A 216 -5.30 -2.77 -22.73
CA ALA A 216 -5.71 -2.95 -24.13
C ALA A 216 -4.75 -3.85 -24.92
N LYS A 217 -3.46 -3.90 -24.53
CA LYS A 217 -2.43 -4.70 -25.20
C LYS A 217 -2.47 -6.18 -24.78
N TYR A 218 -2.82 -6.44 -23.53
CA TYR A 218 -2.83 -7.79 -22.95
C TYR A 218 -4.16 -8.11 -22.24
N PRO A 219 -5.30 -8.12 -22.95
CA PRO A 219 -6.63 -8.29 -22.35
C PRO A 219 -6.81 -9.65 -21.68
N ASP A 220 -6.20 -10.71 -22.19
CA ASP A 220 -6.28 -12.04 -21.57
C ASP A 220 -5.51 -12.10 -20.25
N LYS A 221 -4.36 -11.40 -20.15
CA LYS A 221 -3.60 -11.28 -18.91
C LYS A 221 -4.39 -10.51 -17.87
N LEU A 222 -5.01 -9.39 -18.26
CA LEU A 222 -5.88 -8.63 -17.38
C LEU A 222 -7.03 -9.49 -16.85
N LYS A 223 -7.73 -10.21 -17.73
CA LYS A 223 -8.82 -11.09 -17.34
C LYS A 223 -8.39 -12.20 -16.38
N ALA A 224 -7.21 -12.77 -16.60
CA ALA A 224 -6.64 -13.76 -15.69
C ALA A 224 -6.38 -13.20 -14.29
N LEU A 225 -5.78 -12.00 -14.20
CA LEU A 225 -5.52 -11.35 -12.93
C LEU A 225 -6.81 -10.88 -12.21
N GLN A 226 -7.81 -10.43 -12.94
CA GLN A 226 -9.13 -10.14 -12.37
C GLN A 226 -9.76 -11.39 -11.72
N ALA A 227 -9.65 -12.54 -12.37
CA ALA A 227 -10.16 -13.80 -11.81
C ALA A 227 -9.36 -14.23 -10.57
N GLU A 228 -8.06 -13.98 -10.54
CA GLU A 228 -7.20 -14.20 -9.39
C GLU A 228 -7.61 -13.29 -8.21
N PHE A 229 -7.81 -11.99 -8.46
CA PHE A 229 -8.32 -11.08 -7.45
C PHE A 229 -9.65 -11.57 -6.86
N ASP A 230 -10.59 -11.99 -7.70
CA ASP A 230 -11.89 -12.52 -7.26
C ASP A 230 -11.75 -13.76 -6.38
N GLN A 231 -10.79 -14.62 -6.69
CA GLN A 231 -10.50 -15.81 -5.89
C GLN A 231 -9.95 -15.43 -4.51
N GLU A 232 -8.96 -14.54 -4.46
CA GLU A 232 -8.37 -14.06 -3.21
C GLU A 232 -9.38 -13.26 -2.37
N ALA A 233 -10.18 -12.41 -3.00
CA ALA A 233 -11.24 -11.66 -2.33
C ALA A 233 -12.28 -12.56 -1.66
N ARG A 234 -12.63 -13.69 -2.29
CA ARG A 234 -13.53 -14.70 -1.68
C ARG A 234 -12.87 -15.46 -0.54
N ARG A 235 -11.60 -15.83 -0.71
CA ARG A 235 -10.83 -16.57 0.31
C ARG A 235 -10.64 -15.78 1.60
N ASN A 236 -10.56 -14.45 1.47
CA ASN A 236 -10.27 -13.52 2.57
C ASN A 236 -11.50 -12.71 3.02
N ASP A 237 -12.71 -13.17 2.69
CA ASP A 237 -13.98 -12.55 3.10
C ASP A 237 -14.11 -11.06 2.71
N VAL A 238 -13.45 -10.63 1.62
CA VAL A 238 -13.58 -9.28 1.06
C VAL A 238 -14.95 -9.11 0.39
N TYR A 239 -15.50 -10.18 -0.16
CA TYR A 239 -16.85 -10.18 -0.74
C TYR A 239 -17.94 -10.58 0.28
N PRO A 240 -19.14 -9.95 0.20
CA PRO A 240 -19.45 -8.88 -0.72
C PRO A 240 -18.71 -7.59 -0.36
N MET A 241 -18.16 -6.89 -1.37
CA MET A 241 -17.69 -5.52 -1.15
C MET A 241 -18.93 -4.69 -0.87
N THR A 242 -19.17 -4.42 0.40
CA THR A 242 -20.30 -3.60 0.82
C THR A 242 -19.88 -2.14 0.83
N PRO A 243 -20.78 -1.22 0.45
CA PRO A 243 -20.63 0.17 0.78
C PRO A 243 -20.46 0.31 2.30
N ILE A 244 -19.49 1.09 2.73
CA ILE A 244 -19.25 1.39 4.15
C ILE A 244 -20.31 2.36 4.65
#